data_12573d75169bbf6de50baa4de9abfcb7
#
_entry.id   12573d75169bbf6de50baa4de9abfcb7
#
_cell.length_a   1.000
_cell.length_b   1.000
_cell.length_c   1.000
_cell.angle_alpha   90.00
_cell.angle_beta   90.00
_cell.angle_gamma   90.00
#
_symmetry.space_group_name_H-M   'P 1'
#
loop_
_entity.id
_entity.type
_entity.pdbx_description
1 polymer ?
#
loop_
_entity_poly.entity_id
_entity_poly.type
_entity_poly.pdbx_seq_one_letter_code
_entity_poly.pdbx_strand_id
1 'polypeptide(L)'
;MANQMAILRKVLRRIRRYWVGLVASLLLATLYVVMSLYIPILVGNAIDCIIDAGRVDFTTMWGYLRNVAICAAVAALAQWLMNQINNHMTYGVTRDIRNEAFRHIQVLPLSYLDKQPQGDVVSRVTADVDTFADGLLMGFTQLFTGVMTILGTLVFMVRIHWGIALVVVCITPLSLLVANFIATRTYSMFKLQSVTRGEQTGLIDETIGNIKVVQAFGHEKASMEQFDEINGRLQKASLRAIFFSSLVNPSTRFVNSVVYAGVGLSGALIAISGGITVGNLASFLNYANQYTKPFNEISGVVTELQNALACAGRVFELIEAPARTPEPEHPERPEKVEGAVEIKDLRFSYTPDKPLIGDFNLSVKPGQRVAIVGPTGCGKTTFINLLMRFYDPDGGEILLDGVNTQKMNRGELRRSVGMVLQDTWLKAGTIRENIAMGKPEATEEEIIAAAKQAHAHSFIMRLPQGYDTVIGESGGSLSQGQKQLLCIARVMLCLPPMLFLDEATSSIDTRTEIKIQKAFDTMMRGRTSFIVAHRLSTIREADRILVMRDGHIVEQGKHEELLAKNGFYAKLYQSQFAH
;
A
#
# COMPACT_ATOMS: atom_id res chain seq x y z
N MET A 1 18.84 13.85 -5.52
CA MET A 1 19.71 13.85 -4.32
C MET A 1 19.09 14.58 -3.13
N ALA A 2 18.62 15.82 -3.24
CA ALA A 2 18.03 16.55 -2.09
C ALA A 2 16.83 15.84 -1.46
N ASN A 3 15.92 15.29 -2.26
CA ASN A 3 14.74 14.56 -1.79
C ASN A 3 15.10 13.25 -1.07
N GLN A 4 16.06 12.48 -1.59
CA GLN A 4 16.52 11.23 -0.96
C GLN A 4 17.19 11.48 0.39
N MET A 5 17.97 12.59 0.53
CA MET A 5 18.58 12.97 1.80
C MET A 5 17.52 13.36 2.85
N ALA A 6 16.43 14.01 2.44
CA ALA A 6 15.32 14.32 3.33
C ALA A 6 14.61 13.05 3.82
N ILE A 7 14.35 12.07 2.90
CA ILE A 7 13.77 10.78 3.24
C ILE A 7 14.70 10.01 4.21
N LEU A 8 15.98 9.94 3.90
CA LEU A 8 16.97 9.29 4.78
C LEU A 8 16.96 9.89 6.19
N ARG A 9 16.88 11.23 6.31
CA ARG A 9 16.79 11.89 7.61
C ARG A 9 15.53 11.51 8.39
N LYS A 10 14.38 11.34 7.69
CA LYS A 10 13.13 10.88 8.30
C LYS A 10 13.24 9.44 8.79
N VAL A 11 13.85 8.56 8.00
CA VAL A 11 14.12 7.17 8.38
C VAL A 11 15.03 7.11 9.61
N LEU A 12 16.16 7.83 9.59
CA LEU A 12 17.10 7.86 10.72
C LEU A 12 16.47 8.39 12.02
N ARG A 13 15.54 9.36 11.92
CA ARG A 13 14.80 9.85 13.09
C ARG A 13 13.95 8.75 13.74
N ARG A 14 13.32 7.87 12.94
CA ARG A 14 12.51 6.75 13.44
C ARG A 14 13.39 5.64 14.02
N ILE A 15 14.52 5.34 13.38
CA ILE A 15 15.51 4.37 13.86
C ILE A 15 16.11 4.83 15.20
N ARG A 16 16.22 6.13 15.45
CA ARG A 16 16.77 6.67 16.70
C ARG A 16 16.06 6.13 17.95
N ARG A 17 14.80 5.72 17.85
CA ARG A 17 14.10 5.06 18.97
C ARG A 17 14.75 3.72 19.35
N TYR A 18 15.45 3.08 18.42
CA TYR A 18 16.09 1.78 18.59
C TYR A 18 17.62 1.89 18.72
N TRP A 19 18.13 3.07 19.14
CA TRP A 19 19.57 3.36 19.17
C TRP A 19 20.40 2.37 20.00
N VAL A 20 19.83 1.81 21.10
CA VAL A 20 20.48 0.79 21.92
C VAL A 20 20.72 -0.48 21.11
N GLY A 21 19.71 -0.91 20.33
CA GLY A 21 19.85 -2.04 19.42
C GLY A 21 20.89 -1.79 18.33
N LEU A 22 20.93 -0.56 17.77
CA LEU A 22 21.91 -0.18 16.75
C LEU A 22 23.34 -0.27 17.29
N VAL A 23 23.59 0.26 18.49
CA VAL A 23 24.92 0.19 19.14
C VAL A 23 25.28 -1.26 19.46
N ALA A 24 24.35 -2.04 20.01
CA ALA A 24 24.58 -3.46 20.30
C ALA A 24 24.89 -4.26 19.03
N SER A 25 24.15 -4.01 17.93
CA SER A 25 24.40 -4.65 16.63
C SER A 25 25.80 -4.29 16.10
N LEU A 26 26.22 -3.03 16.20
CA LEU A 26 27.54 -2.59 15.75
C LEU A 26 28.67 -3.24 16.56
N LEU A 27 28.51 -3.35 17.88
CA LEU A 27 29.48 -4.02 18.75
C LEU A 27 29.57 -5.52 18.43
N LEU A 28 28.43 -6.19 18.22
CA LEU A 28 28.39 -7.59 17.83
C LEU A 28 28.96 -7.82 16.42
N ALA A 29 28.71 -6.90 15.47
CA ALA A 29 29.31 -6.95 14.14
C ALA A 29 30.84 -6.83 14.22
N THR A 30 31.34 -5.91 15.05
CA THR A 30 32.78 -5.76 15.28
C THR A 30 33.38 -7.02 15.90
N LEU A 31 32.74 -7.58 16.93
CA LEU A 31 33.18 -8.82 17.58
C LEU A 31 33.20 -9.98 16.58
N TYR A 32 32.12 -10.13 15.78
CA TYR A 32 32.03 -11.14 14.73
C TYR A 32 33.17 -11.02 13.74
N VAL A 33 33.42 -9.81 13.21
CA VAL A 33 34.49 -9.56 12.22
C VAL A 33 35.87 -9.84 12.81
N VAL A 34 36.15 -9.35 14.01
CA VAL A 34 37.45 -9.57 14.66
C VAL A 34 37.70 -11.05 14.89
N MET A 35 36.72 -11.79 15.42
CA MET A 35 36.85 -13.25 15.66
C MET A 35 37.01 -14.00 14.33
N SER A 36 36.23 -13.64 13.30
CA SER A 36 36.31 -14.26 11.99
C SER A 36 37.65 -14.02 11.29
N LEU A 37 38.21 -12.80 11.42
CA LEU A 37 39.52 -12.44 10.86
C LEU A 37 40.70 -12.98 11.67
N TYR A 38 40.50 -13.34 12.92
CA TYR A 38 41.56 -13.95 13.74
C TYR A 38 41.75 -15.46 13.40
N ILE A 39 40.70 -16.13 12.93
CA ILE A 39 40.74 -17.55 12.54
C ILE A 39 41.85 -17.85 11.51
N PRO A 40 42.03 -17.13 10.39
CA PRO A 40 43.10 -17.37 9.43
C PRO A 40 44.51 -17.33 10.04
N ILE A 41 44.76 -16.43 11.03
CA ILE A 41 46.07 -16.41 11.73
C ILE A 41 46.29 -17.67 12.55
N LEU A 42 45.29 -18.11 13.29
CA LEU A 42 45.36 -19.32 14.10
C LEU A 42 45.60 -20.57 13.21
N VAL A 43 44.91 -20.63 12.05
CA VAL A 43 45.10 -21.69 11.07
C VAL A 43 46.50 -21.61 10.48
N GLY A 44 47.02 -20.41 10.15
CA GLY A 44 48.38 -20.21 9.69
C GLY A 44 49.41 -20.69 10.71
N ASN A 45 49.24 -20.31 11.98
CA ASN A 45 50.12 -20.77 13.05
C ASN A 45 50.05 -22.30 13.25
N ALA A 46 48.87 -22.90 13.04
CA ALA A 46 48.75 -24.37 13.05
C ALA A 46 49.49 -25.05 11.88
N ILE A 47 49.49 -24.42 10.69
CA ILE A 47 50.25 -24.87 9.53
C ILE A 47 51.76 -24.79 9.83
N ASP A 48 52.22 -23.73 10.47
CA ASP A 48 53.62 -23.55 10.82
C ASP A 48 54.14 -24.56 11.87
N CYS A 49 53.23 -25.31 12.57
CA CYS A 49 53.61 -26.45 13.41
C CYS A 49 54.01 -27.70 12.59
N ILE A 50 53.81 -27.70 11.28
CA ILE A 50 54.25 -28.75 10.38
C ILE A 50 55.69 -28.37 9.91
N ILE A 51 56.69 -28.87 10.59
CA ILE A 51 58.10 -28.45 10.41
C ILE A 51 58.70 -29.13 9.19
N ASP A 52 58.43 -30.43 9.02
CA ASP A 52 58.94 -31.23 7.92
C ASP A 52 58.09 -32.51 7.77
N ALA A 53 58.32 -33.27 6.69
CA ALA A 53 57.63 -34.54 6.49
C ALA A 53 57.89 -35.50 7.64
N GLY A 54 56.82 -35.86 8.35
CA GLY A 54 56.89 -36.71 9.56
C GLY A 54 57.29 -36.01 10.87
N ARG A 55 57.51 -34.67 10.85
CA ARG A 55 57.82 -33.85 12.05
C ARG A 55 56.75 -32.80 12.28
N VAL A 56 55.70 -33.19 13.04
CA VAL A 56 54.56 -32.30 13.36
C VAL A 56 54.49 -32.17 14.88
N ASP A 57 54.44 -30.92 15.38
CA ASP A 57 54.14 -30.64 16.76
C ASP A 57 52.62 -30.63 17.01
N PHE A 58 52.09 -31.82 17.23
CA PHE A 58 50.67 -32.03 17.48
C PHE A 58 50.19 -31.33 18.76
N THR A 59 51.07 -31.17 19.76
CA THR A 59 50.69 -30.59 21.03
C THR A 59 50.32 -29.09 20.87
N THR A 60 51.18 -28.34 20.23
CA THR A 60 50.96 -26.92 19.92
C THR A 60 49.86 -26.75 18.90
N MET A 61 49.80 -27.59 17.86
CA MET A 61 48.75 -27.54 16.82
C MET A 61 47.37 -27.72 17.40
N TRP A 62 47.16 -28.68 18.33
CA TRP A 62 45.87 -28.87 19.00
C TRP A 62 45.45 -27.65 19.83
N GLY A 63 46.38 -26.89 20.40
CA GLY A 63 46.13 -25.61 21.07
C GLY A 63 45.54 -24.58 20.10
N TYR A 64 46.15 -24.43 18.90
CA TYR A 64 45.60 -23.52 17.89
C TYR A 64 44.25 -23.96 17.35
N LEU A 65 44.06 -25.25 17.05
CA LEU A 65 42.78 -25.78 16.57
C LEU A 65 41.64 -25.58 17.59
N ARG A 66 41.91 -25.79 18.88
CA ARG A 66 40.96 -25.48 19.94
C ARG A 66 40.58 -24.01 19.95
N ASN A 67 41.56 -23.09 19.80
CA ASN A 67 41.30 -21.67 19.75
C ASN A 67 40.51 -21.27 18.50
N VAL A 68 40.74 -21.92 17.34
CA VAL A 68 39.91 -21.77 16.12
C VAL A 68 38.46 -22.13 16.43
N ALA A 69 38.22 -23.29 17.08
CA ALA A 69 36.87 -23.72 17.44
C ALA A 69 36.17 -22.72 18.39
N ILE A 70 36.90 -22.18 19.36
CA ILE A 70 36.37 -21.16 20.28
C ILE A 70 36.03 -19.87 19.53
N CYS A 71 36.94 -19.37 18.68
CA CYS A 71 36.70 -18.16 17.89
C CYS A 71 35.52 -18.34 16.93
N ALA A 72 35.39 -19.52 16.29
CA ALA A 72 34.26 -19.83 15.42
C ALA A 72 32.93 -19.86 16.19
N ALA A 73 32.92 -20.47 17.38
CA ALA A 73 31.73 -20.50 18.23
C ALA A 73 31.31 -19.09 18.69
N VAL A 74 32.27 -18.27 19.12
CA VAL A 74 32.00 -16.88 19.53
C VAL A 74 31.52 -16.04 18.33
N ALA A 75 32.14 -16.21 17.16
CA ALA A 75 31.72 -15.52 15.93
C ALA A 75 30.27 -15.91 15.53
N ALA A 76 29.97 -17.20 15.56
CA ALA A 76 28.62 -17.69 15.25
C ALA A 76 27.56 -17.16 16.22
N LEU A 77 27.88 -17.14 17.52
CA LEU A 77 26.98 -16.58 18.55
C LEU A 77 26.78 -15.08 18.35
N ALA A 78 27.87 -14.34 18.13
CA ALA A 78 27.81 -12.89 17.88
C ALA A 78 26.96 -12.57 16.64
N GLN A 79 27.12 -13.32 15.55
CA GLN A 79 26.35 -13.17 14.33
C GLN A 79 24.87 -13.48 14.56
N TRP A 80 24.57 -14.55 15.29
CA TRP A 80 23.20 -14.93 15.61
C TRP A 80 22.48 -13.85 16.43
N LEU A 81 23.13 -13.36 17.50
CA LEU A 81 22.60 -12.27 18.35
C LEU A 81 22.42 -10.99 17.55
N MET A 82 23.37 -10.63 16.71
CA MET A 82 23.29 -9.47 15.83
C MET A 82 22.08 -9.57 14.89
N ASN A 83 21.87 -10.72 14.25
CA ASN A 83 20.73 -10.92 13.37
C ASN A 83 19.40 -10.82 14.11
N GLN A 84 19.30 -11.35 15.35
CA GLN A 84 18.09 -11.22 16.18
C GLN A 84 17.79 -9.76 16.52
N ILE A 85 18.81 -8.97 16.88
CA ILE A 85 18.67 -7.54 17.17
C ILE A 85 18.25 -6.78 15.89
N ASN A 86 18.90 -7.05 14.76
CA ASN A 86 18.60 -6.40 13.48
C ASN A 86 17.16 -6.70 13.02
N ASN A 87 16.73 -7.95 13.14
CA ASN A 87 15.35 -8.35 12.83
C ASN A 87 14.36 -7.61 13.75
N HIS A 88 14.62 -7.60 15.06
CA HIS A 88 13.74 -6.92 16.02
C HIS A 88 13.62 -5.42 15.71
N MET A 89 14.74 -4.75 15.42
CA MET A 89 14.76 -3.33 15.05
C MET A 89 14.00 -3.08 13.74
N THR A 90 14.31 -3.84 12.70
CA THR A 90 13.72 -3.66 11.36
C THR A 90 12.21 -3.84 11.42
N TYR A 91 11.74 -4.96 11.96
CA TYR A 91 10.29 -5.22 12.04
C TYR A 91 9.57 -4.31 13.04
N GLY A 92 10.28 -3.82 14.06
CA GLY A 92 9.77 -2.79 14.97
C GLY A 92 9.51 -1.46 14.26
N VAL A 93 10.50 -0.96 13.50
CA VAL A 93 10.36 0.27 12.70
C VAL A 93 9.28 0.11 11.62
N THR A 94 9.27 -1.03 10.95
CA THR A 94 8.27 -1.37 9.92
C THR A 94 6.85 -1.36 10.46
N ARG A 95 6.63 -2.02 11.60
CA ARG A 95 5.34 -2.01 12.29
C ARG A 95 4.89 -0.60 12.66
N ASP A 96 5.81 0.22 13.20
CA ASP A 96 5.49 1.58 13.63
C ASP A 96 5.09 2.46 12.42
N ILE A 97 5.82 2.35 11.30
CA ILE A 97 5.50 3.06 10.03
C ILE A 97 4.16 2.58 9.45
N ARG A 98 3.92 1.26 9.41
CA ARG A 98 2.66 0.69 8.89
C ARG A 98 1.46 1.16 9.73
N ASN A 99 1.59 1.15 11.04
CA ASN A 99 0.56 1.65 11.95
C ASN A 99 0.30 3.16 11.76
N GLU A 100 1.35 3.95 11.59
CA GLU A 100 1.26 5.39 11.33
C GLU A 100 0.55 5.67 10.01
N ALA A 101 0.94 4.98 8.94
CA ALA A 101 0.31 5.08 7.63
C ALA A 101 -1.17 4.69 7.67
N PHE A 102 -1.51 3.55 8.30
CA PHE A 102 -2.89 3.09 8.40
C PHE A 102 -3.76 4.03 9.24
N ARG A 103 -3.24 4.57 10.35
CA ARG A 103 -3.94 5.58 11.15
C ARG A 103 -4.17 6.86 10.35
N HIS A 104 -3.20 7.28 9.56
CA HIS A 104 -3.30 8.49 8.77
C HIS A 104 -4.35 8.36 7.65
N ILE A 105 -4.48 7.19 7.02
CA ILE A 105 -5.55 6.91 6.04
C ILE A 105 -6.95 7.20 6.61
N GLN A 106 -7.18 6.93 7.90
CA GLN A 106 -8.49 7.17 8.54
C GLN A 106 -8.84 8.66 8.69
N VAL A 107 -7.84 9.53 8.61
CA VAL A 107 -8.03 10.98 8.75
C VAL A 107 -7.78 11.74 7.44
N LEU A 108 -7.44 11.04 6.36
CA LEU A 108 -7.33 11.66 5.04
C LEU A 108 -8.69 12.14 4.52
N PRO A 109 -8.73 13.24 3.76
CA PRO A 109 -9.94 13.66 3.05
C PRO A 109 -10.26 12.66 1.94
N LEU A 110 -11.56 12.48 1.66
CA LEU A 110 -12.00 11.59 0.57
C LEU A 110 -11.44 12.03 -0.78
N SER A 111 -11.26 13.35 -0.98
CA SER A 111 -10.65 13.93 -2.18
C SER A 111 -9.22 13.42 -2.48
N TYR A 112 -8.47 13.01 -1.46
CA TYR A 112 -7.16 12.39 -1.65
C TYR A 112 -7.31 10.95 -2.15
N LEU A 113 -8.22 10.19 -1.54
CA LEU A 113 -8.45 8.78 -1.89
C LEU A 113 -9.07 8.63 -3.29
N ASP A 114 -9.99 9.51 -3.67
CA ASP A 114 -10.65 9.49 -4.97
C ASP A 114 -9.68 9.84 -6.14
N LYS A 115 -8.61 10.59 -5.85
CA LYS A 115 -7.56 10.93 -6.84
C LYS A 115 -6.53 9.82 -7.04
N GLN A 116 -6.45 8.86 -6.11
CA GLN A 116 -5.45 7.80 -6.14
C GLN A 116 -6.10 6.46 -6.48
N PRO A 117 -5.50 5.62 -7.33
CA PRO A 117 -5.95 4.25 -7.49
C PRO A 117 -5.91 3.51 -6.14
N GLN A 118 -6.97 2.82 -5.77
CA GLN A 118 -7.04 2.09 -4.49
C GLN A 118 -5.88 1.10 -4.32
N GLY A 119 -5.50 0.41 -5.41
CA GLY A 119 -4.37 -0.51 -5.42
C GLY A 119 -3.03 0.16 -5.08
N ASP A 120 -2.83 1.44 -5.47
CA ASP A 120 -1.61 2.19 -5.12
C ASP A 120 -1.55 2.49 -3.62
N VAL A 121 -2.66 2.91 -3.02
CA VAL A 121 -2.74 3.17 -1.56
C VAL A 121 -2.48 1.88 -0.76
N VAL A 122 -3.07 0.76 -1.19
CA VAL A 122 -2.84 -0.56 -0.57
C VAL A 122 -1.38 -0.97 -0.72
N SER A 123 -0.81 -0.83 -1.91
CA SER A 123 0.60 -1.15 -2.19
C SER A 123 1.56 -0.35 -1.31
N ARG A 124 1.29 0.94 -1.06
CA ARG A 124 2.11 1.79 -0.18
C ARG A 124 2.16 1.28 1.26
N VAL A 125 1.08 0.73 1.79
CA VAL A 125 1.01 0.21 3.17
C VAL A 125 1.51 -1.22 3.31
N THR A 126 1.48 -1.99 2.22
CA THR A 126 1.91 -3.40 2.19
C THR A 126 3.27 -3.54 1.53
N ALA A 127 3.32 -3.62 0.21
CA ALA A 127 4.51 -3.96 -0.56
C ALA A 127 5.67 -2.95 -0.38
N ASP A 128 5.38 -1.63 -0.36
CA ASP A 128 6.42 -0.62 -0.19
C ASP A 128 7.03 -0.66 1.20
N VAL A 129 6.22 -0.91 2.24
CA VAL A 129 6.71 -1.06 3.62
C VAL A 129 7.54 -2.32 3.76
N ASP A 130 7.19 -3.43 3.07
CA ASP A 130 7.97 -4.67 3.10
C ASP A 130 9.30 -4.50 2.34
N THR A 131 9.30 -3.88 1.16
CA THR A 131 10.53 -3.56 0.42
C THR A 131 11.45 -2.63 1.23
N PHE A 132 10.87 -1.66 1.95
CA PHE A 132 11.62 -0.81 2.87
C PHE A 132 12.25 -1.64 4.01
N ALA A 133 11.52 -2.60 4.58
CA ALA A 133 12.02 -3.47 5.64
C ALA A 133 13.21 -4.31 5.15
N ASP A 134 13.10 -4.91 3.97
CA ASP A 134 14.16 -5.75 3.39
C ASP A 134 15.45 -4.94 3.15
N GLY A 135 15.33 -3.76 2.54
CA GLY A 135 16.50 -2.90 2.33
C GLY A 135 17.12 -2.38 3.62
N LEU A 136 16.30 -2.09 4.65
CA LEU A 136 16.79 -1.69 5.95
C LEU A 136 17.55 -2.84 6.65
N LEU A 137 17.03 -4.05 6.58
CA LEU A 137 17.66 -5.25 7.12
C LEU A 137 18.99 -5.55 6.43
N MET A 138 19.04 -5.47 5.09
CA MET A 138 20.28 -5.60 4.34
C MET A 138 21.28 -4.51 4.71
N GLY A 139 20.84 -3.26 4.87
CA GLY A 139 21.68 -2.16 5.31
C GLY A 139 22.34 -2.42 6.67
N PHE A 140 21.57 -2.87 7.65
CA PHE A 140 22.11 -3.15 9.00
C PHE A 140 23.01 -4.38 9.04
N THR A 141 22.68 -5.45 8.30
CA THR A 141 23.44 -6.71 8.38
C THR A 141 24.64 -6.72 7.45
N GLN A 142 24.50 -6.32 6.21
CA GLN A 142 25.55 -6.48 5.19
C GLN A 142 26.45 -5.25 5.05
N LEU A 143 25.90 -4.04 5.15
CA LEU A 143 26.73 -2.83 5.00
C LEU A 143 27.71 -2.68 6.16
N PHE A 144 27.25 -2.84 7.41
CA PHE A 144 28.11 -2.72 8.58
C PHE A 144 29.17 -3.82 8.62
N THR A 145 28.76 -5.09 8.45
CA THR A 145 29.73 -6.19 8.46
C THR A 145 30.68 -6.10 7.27
N GLY A 146 30.22 -5.71 6.09
CA GLY A 146 31.05 -5.55 4.90
C GLY A 146 32.12 -4.47 5.08
N VAL A 147 31.73 -3.27 5.54
CA VAL A 147 32.69 -2.18 5.80
C VAL A 147 33.70 -2.57 6.88
N MET A 148 33.22 -3.16 7.99
CA MET A 148 34.11 -3.61 9.08
C MET A 148 35.06 -4.72 8.62
N THR A 149 34.59 -5.64 7.76
CA THR A 149 35.42 -6.69 7.15
C THR A 149 36.51 -6.11 6.28
N ILE A 150 36.21 -5.13 5.40
CA ILE A 150 37.21 -4.47 4.56
C ILE A 150 38.28 -3.79 5.43
N LEU A 151 37.87 -2.97 6.40
CA LEU A 151 38.79 -2.26 7.27
C LEU A 151 39.63 -3.22 8.15
N GLY A 152 38.96 -4.19 8.76
CA GLY A 152 39.63 -5.20 9.59
C GLY A 152 40.62 -6.04 8.79
N THR A 153 40.22 -6.55 7.61
CA THR A 153 41.10 -7.34 6.75
C THR A 153 42.35 -6.56 6.32
N LEU A 154 42.17 -5.27 5.99
CA LEU A 154 43.29 -4.39 5.65
C LEU A 154 44.30 -4.26 6.82
N VAL A 155 43.79 -4.04 8.04
CA VAL A 155 44.64 -3.96 9.24
C VAL A 155 45.44 -5.24 9.48
N PHE A 156 44.75 -6.39 9.36
CA PHE A 156 45.41 -7.68 9.54
C PHE A 156 46.44 -7.98 8.44
N MET A 157 46.14 -7.64 7.17
CA MET A 157 47.11 -7.81 6.06
C MET A 157 48.35 -6.93 6.24
N VAL A 158 48.18 -5.65 6.60
CA VAL A 158 49.31 -4.74 6.83
C VAL A 158 50.20 -5.21 7.98
N ARG A 159 49.63 -5.82 9.02
CA ARG A 159 50.38 -6.39 10.16
C ARG A 159 51.25 -7.58 9.78
N ILE A 160 50.80 -8.41 8.80
CA ILE A 160 51.58 -9.56 8.32
C ILE A 160 52.71 -9.06 7.41
N HIS A 161 52.34 -8.35 6.32
CA HIS A 161 53.31 -7.80 5.38
C HIS A 161 52.69 -6.67 4.54
N TRP A 162 53.17 -5.43 4.76
CA TRP A 162 52.61 -4.25 4.08
C TRP A 162 52.72 -4.27 2.54
N GLY A 163 53.86 -4.84 1.99
CA GLY A 163 54.06 -4.90 0.54
C GLY A 163 53.05 -5.79 -0.18
N ILE A 164 52.72 -6.96 0.39
CA ILE A 164 51.69 -7.85 -0.18
C ILE A 164 50.29 -7.20 -0.03
N ALA A 165 50.02 -6.51 1.10
CA ALA A 165 48.78 -5.77 1.30
C ALA A 165 48.58 -4.70 0.21
N LEU A 166 49.64 -4.00 -0.19
CA LEU A 166 49.60 -3.02 -1.27
C LEU A 166 49.20 -3.65 -2.61
N VAL A 167 49.70 -4.84 -2.96
CA VAL A 167 49.30 -5.57 -4.16
C VAL A 167 47.80 -5.83 -4.20
N VAL A 168 47.24 -6.30 -3.06
CA VAL A 168 45.79 -6.54 -2.96
C VAL A 168 44.99 -5.25 -3.15
N VAL A 169 45.39 -4.17 -2.45
CA VAL A 169 44.69 -2.86 -2.49
C VAL A 169 44.79 -2.25 -3.91
N CYS A 170 45.90 -2.40 -4.62
CA CYS A 170 46.04 -1.85 -5.96
C CYS A 170 45.23 -2.62 -7.03
N ILE A 171 45.07 -3.95 -6.88
CA ILE A 171 44.36 -4.75 -7.89
C ILE A 171 42.85 -4.80 -7.66
N THR A 172 42.40 -4.71 -6.39
CA THR A 172 40.96 -4.82 -6.07
C THR A 172 40.08 -3.76 -6.75
N PRO A 173 40.46 -2.47 -6.91
CA PRO A 173 39.69 -1.49 -7.65
C PRO A 173 39.36 -1.92 -9.09
N LEU A 174 40.20 -2.76 -9.72
CA LEU A 174 39.92 -3.31 -11.04
C LEU A 174 38.64 -4.14 -11.07
N SER A 175 38.35 -4.89 -10.00
CA SER A 175 37.06 -5.62 -9.83
C SER A 175 35.86 -4.67 -9.85
N LEU A 176 35.94 -3.54 -9.12
CA LEU A 176 34.90 -2.53 -9.12
C LEU A 176 34.72 -1.86 -10.49
N LEU A 177 35.82 -1.55 -11.18
CA LEU A 177 35.76 -0.95 -12.52
C LEU A 177 35.08 -1.89 -13.51
N VAL A 178 35.41 -3.17 -13.49
CA VAL A 178 34.81 -4.20 -14.35
C VAL A 178 33.32 -4.36 -14.01
N ALA A 179 32.97 -4.47 -12.74
CA ALA A 179 31.60 -4.60 -12.31
C ALA A 179 30.75 -3.38 -12.70
N ASN A 180 31.26 -2.16 -12.48
CA ASN A 180 30.58 -0.91 -12.86
C ASN A 180 30.41 -0.76 -14.39
N PHE A 181 31.44 -1.14 -15.17
CA PHE A 181 31.35 -1.12 -16.63
C PHE A 181 30.23 -2.04 -17.14
N ILE A 182 30.15 -3.27 -16.62
CA ILE A 182 29.12 -4.23 -17.02
C ILE A 182 27.75 -3.73 -16.55
N ALA A 183 27.61 -3.28 -15.28
CA ALA A 183 26.37 -2.78 -14.73
C ALA A 183 25.80 -1.61 -15.53
N THR A 184 26.64 -0.65 -15.90
CA THR A 184 26.22 0.52 -16.71
C THR A 184 25.70 0.11 -18.09
N ARG A 185 26.35 -0.87 -18.73
CA ARG A 185 25.92 -1.41 -20.03
C ARG A 185 24.62 -2.22 -19.91
N THR A 186 24.44 -2.93 -18.83
CA THR A 186 23.28 -3.79 -18.59
C THR A 186 22.03 -2.98 -18.20
N TYR A 187 22.21 -1.80 -17.61
CA TYR A 187 21.10 -0.94 -17.15
C TYR A 187 20.07 -0.63 -18.24
N SER A 188 20.53 -0.25 -19.45
CA SER A 188 19.64 0.05 -20.57
C SER A 188 18.82 -1.16 -21.02
N MET A 189 19.42 -2.36 -20.91
CA MET A 189 18.78 -3.63 -21.26
C MET A 189 17.71 -4.02 -20.24
N PHE A 190 17.98 -3.86 -18.95
CA PHE A 190 16.98 -4.06 -17.90
C PHE A 190 15.85 -3.04 -17.98
N LYS A 191 16.14 -1.79 -18.34
CA LYS A 191 15.11 -0.79 -18.57
C LYS A 191 14.18 -1.19 -19.71
N LEU A 192 14.73 -1.66 -20.83
CA LEU A 192 13.93 -2.16 -21.97
C LEU A 192 13.09 -3.37 -21.57
N GLN A 193 13.68 -4.34 -20.85
CA GLN A 193 12.95 -5.50 -20.32
C GLN A 193 11.79 -5.08 -19.43
N SER A 194 12.01 -4.12 -18.52
CA SER A 194 10.98 -3.63 -17.59
C SER A 194 9.81 -2.94 -18.34
N VAL A 195 10.12 -2.12 -19.33
CA VAL A 195 9.08 -1.44 -20.16
C VAL A 195 8.27 -2.49 -20.92
N THR A 196 8.93 -3.43 -21.61
CA THR A 196 8.24 -4.47 -22.39
C THR A 196 7.43 -5.42 -21.50
N ARG A 197 7.90 -5.69 -20.28
CA ARG A 197 7.11 -6.45 -19.28
C ARG A 197 5.87 -5.68 -18.86
N GLY A 198 5.97 -4.36 -18.69
CA GLY A 198 4.81 -3.50 -18.39
C GLY A 198 3.77 -3.55 -19.51
N GLU A 199 4.19 -3.49 -20.79
CA GLU A 199 3.30 -3.65 -21.96
C GLU A 199 2.60 -5.01 -21.94
N GLN A 200 3.33 -6.08 -21.65
CA GLN A 200 2.77 -7.45 -21.57
C GLN A 200 1.74 -7.56 -20.44
N THR A 201 2.08 -7.04 -19.25
CA THR A 201 1.16 -7.07 -18.10
C THR A 201 -0.10 -6.29 -18.41
N GLY A 202 0.00 -5.10 -19.02
CA GLY A 202 -1.16 -4.31 -19.43
C GLY A 202 -2.07 -5.05 -20.40
N LEU A 203 -1.51 -5.73 -21.42
CA LEU A 203 -2.28 -6.54 -22.35
C LEU A 203 -2.98 -7.72 -21.64
N ILE A 204 -2.30 -8.38 -20.72
CA ILE A 204 -2.87 -9.50 -19.95
C ILE A 204 -4.04 -9.01 -19.09
N ASP A 205 -3.87 -7.91 -18.35
CA ASP A 205 -4.92 -7.34 -17.52
C ASP A 205 -6.15 -6.92 -18.33
N GLU A 206 -5.92 -6.26 -19.48
CA GLU A 206 -6.98 -5.86 -20.40
C GLU A 206 -7.73 -7.08 -20.96
N THR A 207 -7.00 -8.10 -21.41
CA THR A 207 -7.57 -9.31 -22.03
C THR A 207 -8.34 -10.13 -21.00
N ILE A 208 -7.77 -10.35 -19.78
CA ILE A 208 -8.44 -11.12 -18.73
C ILE A 208 -9.65 -10.36 -18.19
N GLY A 209 -9.50 -9.05 -17.94
CA GLY A 209 -10.59 -8.21 -17.45
C GLY A 209 -11.80 -8.18 -18.40
N ASN A 210 -11.54 -8.31 -19.71
CA ASN A 210 -12.58 -8.29 -20.76
C ASN A 210 -12.73 -9.62 -21.50
N ILE A 211 -12.35 -10.75 -20.90
CA ILE A 211 -12.32 -12.06 -21.58
C ILE A 211 -13.68 -12.44 -22.21
N LYS A 212 -14.79 -12.08 -21.57
CA LYS A 212 -16.14 -12.31 -22.12
C LYS A 212 -16.36 -11.54 -23.43
N VAL A 213 -15.82 -10.33 -23.54
CA VAL A 213 -15.90 -9.50 -24.75
C VAL A 213 -15.02 -10.09 -25.84
N VAL A 214 -13.78 -10.46 -25.51
CA VAL A 214 -12.83 -11.11 -26.42
C VAL A 214 -13.48 -12.36 -27.05
N GLN A 215 -14.07 -13.22 -26.22
CA GLN A 215 -14.76 -14.45 -26.69
C GLN A 215 -16.05 -14.15 -27.47
N ALA A 216 -16.85 -13.17 -27.01
CA ALA A 216 -18.10 -12.84 -27.68
C ALA A 216 -17.90 -12.32 -29.13
N PHE A 217 -16.76 -11.65 -29.37
CA PHE A 217 -16.40 -11.10 -30.68
C PHE A 217 -15.39 -11.96 -31.46
N GLY A 218 -14.98 -13.12 -30.95
CA GLY A 218 -14.02 -14.03 -31.60
C GLY A 218 -12.62 -13.43 -31.80
N HIS A 219 -12.18 -12.58 -30.87
CA HIS A 219 -10.89 -11.87 -30.95
C HIS A 219 -9.72 -12.63 -30.30
N GLU A 220 -9.89 -13.91 -29.92
CA GLU A 220 -8.88 -14.71 -29.24
C GLU A 220 -7.59 -14.82 -30.06
N LYS A 221 -7.71 -15.03 -31.38
CA LYS A 221 -6.56 -15.17 -32.27
C LYS A 221 -5.77 -13.88 -32.37
N ALA A 222 -6.44 -12.74 -32.53
CA ALA A 222 -5.78 -11.43 -32.60
C ALA A 222 -5.09 -11.07 -31.28
N SER A 223 -5.73 -11.36 -30.14
CA SER A 223 -5.12 -11.17 -28.81
C SER A 223 -3.89 -12.05 -28.62
N MET A 224 -3.92 -13.30 -29.09
CA MET A 224 -2.75 -14.20 -29.05
C MET A 224 -1.62 -13.71 -29.94
N GLU A 225 -1.89 -13.25 -31.15
CA GLU A 225 -0.87 -12.69 -32.05
C GLU A 225 -0.18 -11.47 -31.43
N GLN A 226 -0.93 -10.58 -30.81
CA GLN A 226 -0.40 -9.41 -30.11
C GLN A 226 0.44 -9.81 -28.88
N PHE A 227 -0.04 -10.80 -28.11
CA PHE A 227 0.71 -11.35 -26.99
C PHE A 227 2.03 -11.97 -27.43
N ASP A 228 2.03 -12.78 -28.50
CA ASP A 228 3.22 -13.44 -29.02
C ASP A 228 4.25 -12.44 -29.52
N GLU A 229 3.83 -11.34 -30.15
CA GLU A 229 4.73 -10.25 -30.55
C GLU A 229 5.43 -9.61 -29.35
N ILE A 230 4.65 -9.21 -28.34
CA ILE A 230 5.21 -8.57 -27.13
C ILE A 230 6.09 -9.57 -26.38
N ASN A 231 5.64 -10.82 -26.22
CA ASN A 231 6.38 -11.88 -25.55
C ASN A 231 7.71 -12.20 -26.27
N GLY A 232 7.71 -12.20 -27.59
CA GLY A 232 8.94 -12.37 -28.39
C GLY A 232 9.91 -11.20 -28.21
N ARG A 233 9.44 -9.95 -28.09
CA ARG A 233 10.27 -8.78 -27.74
C ARG A 233 10.82 -8.90 -26.32
N LEU A 234 9.98 -9.30 -25.36
CA LEU A 234 10.37 -9.51 -23.97
C LEU A 234 11.41 -10.60 -23.84
N GLN A 235 11.23 -11.73 -24.52
CA GLN A 235 12.20 -12.83 -24.54
C GLN A 235 13.59 -12.33 -24.99
N LYS A 236 13.66 -11.61 -26.11
CA LYS A 236 14.95 -11.08 -26.64
C LYS A 236 15.58 -10.08 -25.67
N ALA A 237 14.78 -9.17 -25.09
CA ALA A 237 15.26 -8.21 -24.11
C ALA A 237 15.77 -8.90 -22.83
N SER A 238 15.00 -9.88 -22.32
CA SER A 238 15.35 -10.65 -21.12
C SER A 238 16.62 -11.48 -21.31
N LEU A 239 16.74 -12.19 -22.43
CA LEU A 239 17.95 -12.96 -22.72
C LEU A 239 19.21 -12.08 -22.74
N ARG A 240 19.14 -10.90 -23.39
CA ARG A 240 20.28 -9.97 -23.42
C ARG A 240 20.59 -9.42 -22.03
N ALA A 241 19.57 -8.98 -21.28
CA ALA A 241 19.74 -8.43 -19.94
C ALA A 241 20.37 -9.47 -18.99
N ILE A 242 19.83 -10.71 -18.99
CA ILE A 242 20.34 -11.81 -18.15
C ILE A 242 21.75 -12.23 -18.57
N PHE A 243 22.01 -12.36 -19.87
CA PHE A 243 23.35 -12.73 -20.37
C PHE A 243 24.40 -11.74 -19.89
N PHE A 244 24.21 -10.44 -20.14
CA PHE A 244 25.20 -9.43 -19.72
C PHE A 244 25.31 -9.32 -18.20
N SER A 245 24.20 -9.42 -17.48
CA SER A 245 24.21 -9.44 -16.01
C SER A 245 24.95 -10.65 -15.47
N SER A 246 24.81 -11.82 -16.10
CA SER A 246 25.50 -13.05 -15.69
C SER A 246 27.03 -12.98 -15.86
N LEU A 247 27.54 -12.08 -16.71
CA LEU A 247 28.97 -11.86 -16.87
C LEU A 247 29.63 -11.18 -15.67
N VAL A 248 28.86 -10.49 -14.82
CA VAL A 248 29.43 -9.79 -13.64
C VAL A 248 30.16 -10.77 -12.72
N ASN A 249 29.51 -11.86 -12.32
CA ASN A 249 30.09 -12.84 -11.40
C ASN A 249 31.33 -13.55 -11.94
N PRO A 250 31.36 -14.10 -13.17
CA PRO A 250 32.56 -14.67 -13.73
C PRO A 250 33.71 -13.66 -13.88
N SER A 251 33.40 -12.43 -14.31
CA SER A 251 34.41 -11.38 -14.49
C SER A 251 35.03 -10.95 -13.16
N THR A 252 34.23 -10.75 -12.14
CA THR A 252 34.74 -10.40 -10.79
C THR A 252 35.51 -11.57 -10.18
N ARG A 253 35.07 -12.83 -10.38
CA ARG A 253 35.82 -14.01 -9.96
C ARG A 253 37.16 -14.11 -10.67
N PHE A 254 37.21 -13.82 -11.97
CA PHE A 254 38.47 -13.78 -12.70
C PHE A 254 39.45 -12.77 -12.12
N VAL A 255 39.00 -11.52 -11.87
CA VAL A 255 39.84 -10.51 -11.23
C VAL A 255 40.29 -10.97 -9.83
N ASN A 256 39.41 -11.54 -9.04
CA ASN A 256 39.74 -12.06 -7.72
C ASN A 256 40.79 -13.20 -7.80
N SER A 257 40.69 -14.05 -8.83
CA SER A 257 41.71 -15.11 -9.08
C SER A 257 43.06 -14.51 -9.46
N VAL A 258 43.07 -13.38 -10.21
CA VAL A 258 44.33 -12.65 -10.52
C VAL A 258 44.92 -12.04 -9.24
N VAL A 259 44.09 -11.45 -8.36
CA VAL A 259 44.53 -10.98 -7.04
C VAL A 259 45.14 -12.13 -6.24
N TYR A 260 44.44 -13.26 -6.18
CA TYR A 260 44.87 -14.44 -5.42
C TYR A 260 46.21 -15.01 -5.97
N ALA A 261 46.35 -15.09 -7.30
CA ALA A 261 47.61 -15.52 -7.95
C ALA A 261 48.75 -14.53 -7.70
N GLY A 262 48.48 -13.22 -7.76
CA GLY A 262 49.46 -12.18 -7.44
C GLY A 262 49.92 -12.23 -5.99
N VAL A 263 49.03 -12.45 -5.06
CA VAL A 263 49.37 -12.67 -3.64
C VAL A 263 50.16 -13.97 -3.45
N GLY A 264 49.71 -15.06 -4.10
CA GLY A 264 50.42 -16.34 -4.05
C GLY A 264 51.85 -16.25 -4.57
N LEU A 265 52.06 -15.62 -5.74
CA LEU A 265 53.37 -15.44 -6.32
C LEU A 265 54.26 -14.52 -5.47
N SER A 266 53.80 -13.32 -5.14
CA SER A 266 54.59 -12.37 -4.36
C SER A 266 54.87 -12.89 -2.94
N GLY A 267 53.86 -13.51 -2.31
CA GLY A 267 54.00 -14.10 -0.99
C GLY A 267 54.93 -15.32 -0.96
N ALA A 268 54.90 -16.18 -2.00
CA ALA A 268 55.82 -17.30 -2.10
C ALA A 268 57.29 -16.83 -2.29
N LEU A 269 57.53 -15.82 -3.14
CA LEU A 269 58.85 -15.23 -3.30
C LEU A 269 59.41 -14.65 -2.00
N ILE A 270 58.55 -13.96 -1.22
CA ILE A 270 58.93 -13.41 0.09
C ILE A 270 59.12 -14.53 1.12
N ALA A 271 58.32 -15.58 1.09
CA ALA A 271 58.48 -16.74 1.97
C ALA A 271 59.80 -17.49 1.71
N ILE A 272 60.20 -17.69 0.44
CA ILE A 272 61.47 -18.29 0.07
C ILE A 272 62.66 -17.46 0.55
N SER A 273 62.52 -16.12 0.55
CA SER A 273 63.56 -15.21 1.12
C SER A 273 63.55 -15.13 2.66
N GLY A 274 62.68 -15.85 3.33
CA GLY A 274 62.56 -15.86 4.81
C GLY A 274 61.79 -14.68 5.37
N GLY A 275 61.13 -13.85 4.55
CA GLY A 275 60.38 -12.67 5.01
C GLY A 275 59.03 -12.96 5.67
N ILE A 276 58.41 -14.09 5.34
CA ILE A 276 57.14 -14.58 5.97
C ILE A 276 57.18 -16.11 6.07
N THR A 277 56.33 -16.68 6.97
CA THR A 277 56.17 -18.13 7.09
C THR A 277 55.15 -18.67 6.07
N VAL A 278 55.11 -20.01 5.86
CA VAL A 278 54.09 -20.65 5.01
C VAL A 278 52.69 -20.45 5.59
N GLY A 279 52.56 -20.49 6.91
CA GLY A 279 51.31 -20.20 7.61
C GLY A 279 50.84 -18.73 7.43
N ASN A 280 51.77 -17.78 7.44
CA ASN A 280 51.47 -16.39 7.14
C ASN A 280 50.98 -16.20 5.69
N LEU A 281 51.59 -16.90 4.73
CA LEU A 281 51.15 -16.92 3.32
C LEU A 281 49.73 -17.48 3.20
N ALA A 282 49.43 -18.61 3.87
CA ALA A 282 48.09 -19.20 3.89
C ALA A 282 47.05 -18.24 4.49
N SER A 283 47.40 -17.56 5.59
CA SER A 283 46.56 -16.52 6.18
C SER A 283 46.28 -15.37 5.24
N PHE A 284 47.30 -14.92 4.52
CA PHE A 284 47.20 -13.82 3.57
C PHE A 284 46.31 -14.15 2.37
N LEU A 285 46.37 -15.36 1.84
CA LEU A 285 45.49 -15.85 0.78
C LEU A 285 44.02 -15.86 1.23
N ASN A 286 43.77 -16.26 2.48
CA ASN A 286 42.41 -16.16 3.05
C ASN A 286 41.94 -14.71 3.17
N TYR A 287 42.82 -13.79 3.63
CA TYR A 287 42.46 -12.37 3.72
C TYR A 287 42.22 -11.75 2.34
N ALA A 288 42.96 -12.09 1.31
CA ALA A 288 42.72 -11.64 -0.06
C ALA A 288 41.30 -11.99 -0.53
N ASN A 289 40.82 -13.20 -0.22
CA ASN A 289 39.47 -13.62 -0.52
C ASN A 289 38.42 -12.88 0.34
N GLN A 290 38.65 -12.71 1.66
CA GLN A 290 37.75 -12.03 2.54
C GLN A 290 37.68 -10.52 2.27
N TYR A 291 38.76 -9.90 1.78
CA TYR A 291 38.79 -8.49 1.42
C TYR A 291 37.97 -8.19 0.16
N THR A 292 37.99 -9.06 -0.84
CA THR A 292 37.30 -8.84 -2.12
C THR A 292 35.80 -9.13 -2.08
N LYS A 293 35.37 -10.04 -1.22
CA LYS A 293 33.97 -10.47 -1.10
C LYS A 293 32.99 -9.32 -0.79
N PRO A 294 33.19 -8.45 0.20
CA PRO A 294 32.27 -7.36 0.52
C PRO A 294 32.10 -6.34 -0.60
N PHE A 295 33.09 -6.13 -1.47
CA PHE A 295 32.97 -5.20 -2.60
C PHE A 295 31.90 -5.64 -3.60
N ASN A 296 31.73 -6.95 -3.80
CA ASN A 296 30.68 -7.49 -4.66
C ASN A 296 29.30 -7.39 -4.00
N GLU A 297 29.22 -7.58 -2.68
CA GLU A 297 27.99 -7.53 -1.91
C GLU A 297 27.48 -6.09 -1.72
N ILE A 298 28.36 -5.12 -1.44
CA ILE A 298 28.01 -3.71 -1.20
C ILE A 298 27.24 -3.11 -2.38
N SER A 299 27.62 -3.45 -3.63
CA SER A 299 26.92 -2.93 -4.81
C SER A 299 25.43 -3.32 -4.82
N GLY A 300 25.13 -4.57 -4.46
CA GLY A 300 23.74 -5.05 -4.31
C GLY A 300 23.01 -4.34 -3.18
N VAL A 301 23.65 -4.21 -2.02
CA VAL A 301 23.09 -3.54 -0.85
C VAL A 301 22.75 -2.06 -1.13
N VAL A 302 23.61 -1.35 -1.86
CA VAL A 302 23.36 0.05 -2.24
C VAL A 302 22.12 0.15 -3.13
N THR A 303 21.94 -0.78 -4.07
CA THR A 303 20.75 -0.80 -4.92
C THR A 303 19.47 -1.06 -4.12
N GLU A 304 19.50 -2.04 -3.21
CA GLU A 304 18.36 -2.34 -2.35
C GLU A 304 18.04 -1.20 -1.36
N LEU A 305 19.05 -0.51 -0.83
CA LEU A 305 18.85 0.69 -0.03
C LEU A 305 18.23 1.84 -0.84
N GLN A 306 18.59 2.01 -2.10
CA GLN A 306 17.96 3.00 -2.97
C GLN A 306 16.49 2.67 -3.23
N ASN A 307 16.17 1.40 -3.50
CA ASN A 307 14.81 0.90 -3.62
C ASN A 307 14.01 1.15 -2.33
N ALA A 308 14.56 0.76 -1.19
CA ALA A 308 13.96 0.96 0.12
C ALA A 308 13.67 2.44 0.41
N LEU A 309 14.60 3.34 0.07
CA LEU A 309 14.40 4.78 0.23
C LEU A 309 13.32 5.32 -0.72
N ALA A 310 13.22 4.81 -1.94
CA ALA A 310 12.16 5.19 -2.88
C ALA A 310 10.78 4.76 -2.35
N CYS A 311 10.66 3.50 -1.87
CA CYS A 311 9.44 2.99 -1.24
C CYS A 311 9.08 3.77 0.04
N ALA A 312 10.07 4.03 0.92
CA ALA A 312 9.86 4.88 2.08
C ALA A 312 9.35 6.28 1.71
N GLY A 313 9.84 6.85 0.61
CA GLY A 313 9.37 8.13 0.08
C GLY A 313 7.87 8.13 -0.21
N ARG A 314 7.37 7.10 -0.91
CA ARG A 314 5.94 6.95 -1.22
C ARG A 314 5.08 6.75 0.03
N VAL A 315 5.60 5.99 1.00
CA VAL A 315 4.91 5.80 2.29
C VAL A 315 4.86 7.12 3.08
N PHE A 316 5.95 7.91 3.08
CA PHE A 316 5.95 9.21 3.76
C PHE A 316 5.07 10.25 3.07
N GLU A 317 4.94 10.23 1.73
CA GLU A 317 3.95 11.04 1.03
C GLU A 317 2.53 10.76 1.53
N LEU A 318 2.20 9.49 1.77
CA LEU A 318 0.90 9.10 2.33
C LEU A 318 0.75 9.59 3.78
N ILE A 319 1.77 9.41 4.63
CA ILE A 319 1.74 9.80 6.05
C ILE A 319 1.68 11.33 6.22
N GLU A 320 2.30 12.08 5.31
CA GLU A 320 2.41 13.54 5.37
C GLU A 320 1.35 14.26 4.52
N ALA A 321 0.50 13.49 3.82
CA ALA A 321 -0.60 14.07 3.06
C ALA A 321 -1.50 14.90 4.00
N PRO A 322 -2.02 16.05 3.55
CA PRO A 322 -2.86 16.90 4.38
C PRO A 322 -4.05 16.11 4.94
N ALA A 323 -4.20 16.08 6.24
CA ALA A 323 -5.39 15.52 6.88
C ALA A 323 -6.62 16.37 6.54
N ARG A 324 -7.81 15.75 6.61
CA ARG A 324 -9.06 16.48 6.49
C ARG A 324 -9.11 17.62 7.53
N THR A 325 -9.95 18.63 7.25
CA THR A 325 -10.20 19.72 8.19
C THR A 325 -10.43 19.17 9.59
N PRO A 326 -9.76 19.70 10.63
CA PRO A 326 -9.95 19.21 12.00
C PRO A 326 -11.39 19.37 12.46
N GLU A 327 -11.79 18.57 13.42
CA GLU A 327 -13.08 18.76 14.08
C GLU A 327 -13.06 20.08 14.89
N PRO A 328 -14.19 20.80 15.00
CA PRO A 328 -14.26 21.99 15.82
C PRO A 328 -13.91 21.72 17.28
N GLU A 329 -13.16 22.60 17.93
CA GLU A 329 -12.82 22.46 19.35
C GLU A 329 -14.09 22.52 20.24
N HIS A 330 -15.04 23.35 19.84
CA HIS A 330 -16.36 23.49 20.50
C HIS A 330 -17.46 23.20 19.48
N PRO A 331 -17.83 21.91 19.27
CA PRO A 331 -18.85 21.57 18.29
C PRO A 331 -20.23 22.09 18.71
N GLU A 332 -20.87 22.82 17.80
CA GLU A 332 -22.26 23.25 17.96
C GLU A 332 -23.18 22.04 17.69
N ARG A 333 -24.31 22.00 18.39
CA ARG A 333 -25.33 20.95 18.24
C ARG A 333 -26.73 21.60 18.22
N PRO A 334 -27.62 21.13 17.35
CA PRO A 334 -29.04 21.48 17.49
C PRO A 334 -29.60 20.84 18.78
N GLU A 335 -30.53 21.50 19.46
CA GLU A 335 -31.18 20.95 20.65
C GLU A 335 -31.87 19.60 20.36
N LYS A 336 -32.47 19.50 19.18
CA LYS A 336 -33.08 18.29 18.64
C LYS A 336 -32.86 18.25 17.14
N VAL A 337 -32.48 17.08 16.60
CA VAL A 337 -32.37 16.90 15.16
C VAL A 337 -33.74 16.54 14.60
N GLU A 338 -34.39 17.50 13.95
CA GLU A 338 -35.68 17.32 13.26
C GLU A 338 -35.52 17.11 11.76
N GLY A 339 -34.38 17.55 11.22
CA GLY A 339 -34.00 17.36 9.82
C GLY A 339 -34.41 18.52 8.91
N ALA A 340 -34.51 19.76 9.43
CA ALA A 340 -34.58 20.94 8.58
C ALA A 340 -33.24 21.19 7.94
N VAL A 341 -33.20 21.35 6.62
CA VAL A 341 -31.96 21.64 5.87
C VAL A 341 -32.12 22.98 5.15
N GLU A 342 -31.20 23.91 5.41
CA GLU A 342 -31.10 25.17 4.70
C GLU A 342 -29.70 25.31 4.06
N ILE A 343 -29.66 25.67 2.81
CA ILE A 343 -28.44 25.84 2.02
C ILE A 343 -28.42 27.24 1.42
N LYS A 344 -27.33 27.97 1.64
CA LYS A 344 -27.15 29.34 1.19
C LYS A 344 -25.90 29.47 0.35
N ASP A 345 -26.05 29.88 -0.89
CA ASP A 345 -24.99 30.21 -1.86
C ASP A 345 -23.87 29.16 -1.96
N LEU A 346 -24.26 27.87 -1.90
CA LEU A 346 -23.33 26.76 -1.90
C LEU A 346 -22.55 26.69 -3.20
N ARG A 347 -21.23 26.61 -3.07
CA ARG A 347 -20.28 26.46 -4.18
C ARG A 347 -19.31 25.34 -3.89
N PHE A 348 -19.02 24.55 -4.92
CA PHE A 348 -18.08 23.45 -4.81
C PHE A 348 -17.46 23.05 -6.15
N SER A 349 -16.17 22.69 -6.10
CA SER A 349 -15.41 22.13 -7.23
C SER A 349 -14.50 20.99 -6.76
N TYR A 350 -14.41 19.90 -7.51
CA TYR A 350 -13.40 18.84 -7.25
C TYR A 350 -11.99 19.29 -7.63
N THR A 351 -11.89 20.18 -8.62
CA THR A 351 -10.65 20.83 -9.06
C THR A 351 -10.93 22.31 -9.23
N PRO A 352 -10.02 23.21 -8.80
CA PRO A 352 -10.24 24.66 -8.82
C PRO A 352 -10.66 25.22 -10.19
N ASP A 353 -10.18 24.58 -11.29
CA ASP A 353 -10.44 25.04 -12.66
C ASP A 353 -11.79 24.59 -13.24
N LYS A 354 -12.54 23.75 -12.53
CA LYS A 354 -13.81 23.19 -13.01
C LYS A 354 -14.89 23.29 -11.92
N PRO A 355 -15.55 24.46 -11.77
CA PRO A 355 -16.68 24.60 -10.86
C PRO A 355 -17.78 23.60 -11.24
N LEU A 356 -18.32 22.90 -10.24
CA LEU A 356 -19.38 21.90 -10.44
C LEU A 356 -20.70 22.33 -9.83
N ILE A 357 -20.69 22.90 -8.63
CA ILE A 357 -21.89 23.45 -7.96
C ILE A 357 -21.68 24.94 -7.77
N GLY A 358 -22.64 25.74 -8.19
CA GLY A 358 -22.63 27.20 -8.06
C GLY A 358 -24.00 27.76 -7.70
N ASP A 359 -24.00 28.78 -6.84
CA ASP A 359 -25.20 29.54 -6.43
C ASP A 359 -26.40 28.65 -6.03
N PHE A 360 -26.10 27.55 -5.33
CA PHE A 360 -27.09 26.55 -4.99
C PHE A 360 -27.78 26.93 -3.68
N ASN A 361 -29.08 27.27 -3.76
CA ASN A 361 -29.90 27.67 -2.64
C ASN A 361 -31.09 26.73 -2.46
N LEU A 362 -31.33 26.23 -1.23
CA LEU A 362 -32.38 25.27 -0.93
C LEU A 362 -32.83 25.39 0.50
N SER A 363 -34.14 25.29 0.73
CA SER A 363 -34.73 25.17 2.06
C SER A 363 -35.71 23.98 2.10
N VAL A 364 -35.44 23.02 3.00
CA VAL A 364 -36.24 21.80 3.20
C VAL A 364 -36.75 21.74 4.63
N LYS A 365 -38.06 21.53 4.79
CA LYS A 365 -38.68 21.40 6.10
C LYS A 365 -38.53 19.98 6.68
N PRO A 366 -38.56 19.79 7.99
CA PRO A 366 -38.59 18.48 8.60
C PRO A 366 -39.66 17.56 7.98
N GLY A 367 -39.29 16.31 7.72
CA GLY A 367 -40.21 15.30 7.20
C GLY A 367 -40.51 15.38 5.69
N GLN A 368 -39.96 16.37 4.96
CA GLN A 368 -40.16 16.49 3.51
C GLN A 368 -39.40 15.44 2.73
N ARG A 369 -40.03 14.91 1.69
CA ARG A 369 -39.42 14.05 0.67
C ARG A 369 -38.95 14.89 -0.52
N VAL A 370 -37.67 14.92 -0.78
CA VAL A 370 -37.04 15.71 -1.85
C VAL A 370 -36.45 14.76 -2.89
N ALA A 371 -37.04 14.73 -4.09
CA ALA A 371 -36.51 13.99 -5.22
C ALA A 371 -35.49 14.86 -5.99
N ILE A 372 -34.32 14.32 -6.26
CA ILE A 372 -33.26 14.96 -7.04
C ILE A 372 -33.22 14.30 -8.40
N VAL A 373 -33.49 15.07 -9.45
CA VAL A 373 -33.52 14.59 -10.86
C VAL A 373 -32.58 15.44 -11.73
N GLY A 374 -32.05 14.82 -12.77
CA GLY A 374 -31.17 15.50 -13.71
C GLY A 374 -30.30 14.50 -14.50
N PRO A 375 -29.64 14.95 -15.57
CA PRO A 375 -28.76 14.10 -16.36
C PRO A 375 -27.58 13.57 -15.55
N THR A 376 -26.93 12.52 -16.08
CA THR A 376 -25.69 12.00 -15.47
C THR A 376 -24.62 13.09 -15.46
N GLY A 377 -23.88 13.19 -14.36
CA GLY A 377 -22.81 14.18 -14.20
C GLY A 377 -23.28 15.60 -13.75
N CYS A 378 -24.57 15.86 -13.56
CA CYS A 378 -25.06 17.18 -13.14
C CYS A 378 -24.81 17.53 -11.65
N GLY A 379 -24.17 16.65 -10.87
CA GLY A 379 -23.79 16.93 -9.48
C GLY A 379 -24.69 16.32 -8.39
N LYS A 380 -25.63 15.40 -8.70
CA LYS A 380 -26.54 14.79 -7.70
C LYS A 380 -25.80 14.10 -6.55
N THR A 381 -24.88 13.20 -6.87
CA THR A 381 -24.06 12.50 -5.87
C THR A 381 -23.14 13.45 -5.12
N THR A 382 -22.60 14.45 -5.81
CA THR A 382 -21.76 15.50 -5.19
C THR A 382 -22.54 16.29 -4.14
N PHE A 383 -23.79 16.63 -4.43
CA PHE A 383 -24.67 17.31 -3.49
C PHE A 383 -24.89 16.47 -2.21
N ILE A 384 -25.16 15.16 -2.34
CA ILE A 384 -25.26 14.26 -1.19
C ILE A 384 -23.93 14.19 -0.42
N ASN A 385 -22.81 14.13 -1.10
CA ASN A 385 -21.49 14.10 -0.46
C ASN A 385 -21.21 15.38 0.35
N LEU A 386 -21.68 16.54 -0.10
CA LEU A 386 -21.57 17.80 0.64
C LEU A 386 -22.49 17.80 1.87
N LEU A 387 -23.71 17.31 1.75
CA LEU A 387 -24.64 17.17 2.90
C LEU A 387 -24.07 16.25 3.98
N MET A 388 -23.38 15.16 3.60
CA MET A 388 -22.72 14.23 4.51
C MET A 388 -21.35 14.74 5.02
N ARG A 389 -20.93 15.91 4.53
CA ARG A 389 -19.60 16.46 4.82
C ARG A 389 -18.48 15.45 4.55
N PHE A 390 -18.59 14.71 3.43
CA PHE A 390 -17.48 13.95 2.84
C PHE A 390 -16.49 14.89 2.16
N TYR A 391 -17.02 16.01 1.65
CA TYR A 391 -16.29 17.16 1.14
C TYR A 391 -16.78 18.41 1.85
N ASP A 392 -15.88 19.32 2.16
CA ASP A 392 -16.25 20.65 2.65
C ASP A 392 -16.50 21.56 1.43
N PRO A 393 -17.51 22.46 1.46
CA PRO A 393 -17.80 23.36 0.36
C PRO A 393 -16.72 24.44 0.20
N ASP A 394 -16.52 24.92 -1.03
CA ASP A 394 -15.60 26.03 -1.34
C ASP A 394 -16.18 27.39 -0.91
N GLY A 395 -17.53 27.48 -0.77
CA GLY A 395 -18.22 28.67 -0.31
C GLY A 395 -19.68 28.41 -0.04
N GLY A 396 -20.32 29.37 0.64
CA GLY A 396 -21.67 29.19 1.15
C GLY A 396 -21.76 28.37 2.43
N GLU A 397 -22.96 28.02 2.85
CA GLU A 397 -23.19 27.27 4.10
C GLU A 397 -24.32 26.26 3.96
N ILE A 398 -24.21 25.17 4.69
CA ILE A 398 -25.22 24.14 4.87
C ILE A 398 -25.61 24.15 6.35
N LEU A 399 -26.86 24.42 6.63
CA LEU A 399 -27.41 24.43 7.99
C LEU A 399 -28.30 23.19 8.19
N LEU A 400 -28.11 22.49 9.30
CA LEU A 400 -28.97 21.43 9.78
C LEU A 400 -29.66 21.94 11.07
N ASP A 401 -30.99 22.05 11.03
CA ASP A 401 -31.78 22.60 12.14
C ASP A 401 -31.21 23.94 12.68
N GLY A 402 -30.76 24.82 11.75
CA GLY A 402 -30.19 26.14 12.05
C GLY A 402 -28.71 26.15 12.42
N VAL A 403 -28.06 24.98 12.58
CA VAL A 403 -26.65 24.90 12.93
C VAL A 403 -25.80 24.59 11.67
N ASN A 404 -24.74 25.36 11.46
CA ASN A 404 -23.83 25.13 10.32
C ASN A 404 -23.11 23.80 10.47
N THR A 405 -23.22 22.93 9.44
CA THR A 405 -22.63 21.59 9.45
C THR A 405 -21.11 21.59 9.60
N GLN A 406 -20.42 22.66 9.19
CA GLN A 406 -18.96 22.80 9.38
C GLN A 406 -18.58 23.02 10.86
N LYS A 407 -19.50 23.55 11.67
CA LYS A 407 -19.32 23.73 13.11
C LYS A 407 -19.77 22.53 13.94
N MET A 408 -20.42 21.55 13.32
CA MET A 408 -20.82 20.29 13.98
C MET A 408 -19.68 19.29 13.98
N ASN A 409 -19.71 18.34 14.92
CA ASN A 409 -18.88 17.14 14.85
C ASN A 409 -19.39 16.24 13.71
N ARG A 410 -18.47 15.80 12.80
CA ARG A 410 -18.85 14.95 11.65
C ARG A 410 -19.51 13.63 12.07
N GLY A 411 -19.07 13.04 13.18
CA GLY A 411 -19.67 11.81 13.69
C GLY A 411 -21.12 11.99 14.12
N GLU A 412 -21.45 13.13 14.72
CA GLU A 412 -22.82 13.46 15.11
C GLU A 412 -23.71 13.79 13.92
N LEU A 413 -23.20 14.60 12.98
CA LEU A 413 -23.89 14.87 11.72
C LEU A 413 -24.25 13.56 11.00
N ARG A 414 -23.29 12.65 10.85
CA ARG A 414 -23.49 11.37 10.14
C ARG A 414 -24.39 10.39 10.88
N ARG A 415 -24.44 10.42 12.21
CA ARG A 415 -25.43 9.64 12.99
C ARG A 415 -26.86 10.12 12.79
N SER A 416 -27.04 11.39 12.43
CA SER A 416 -28.36 11.95 12.14
C SER A 416 -28.88 11.58 10.75
N VAL A 417 -28.08 10.88 9.95
CA VAL A 417 -28.38 10.53 8.55
C VAL A 417 -28.24 9.03 8.32
N GLY A 418 -29.24 8.43 7.73
CA GLY A 418 -29.19 7.08 7.15
C GLY A 418 -28.91 7.17 5.65
N MET A 419 -27.95 6.39 5.16
CA MET A 419 -27.54 6.41 3.76
C MET A 419 -27.67 5.04 3.13
N VAL A 420 -28.39 4.95 2.01
CA VAL A 420 -28.43 3.77 1.15
C VAL A 420 -27.89 4.16 -0.21
N LEU A 421 -26.70 3.65 -0.53
CA LEU A 421 -25.99 3.93 -1.78
C LEU A 421 -26.42 2.99 -2.92
N GLN A 422 -26.15 3.39 -4.14
CA GLN A 422 -26.27 2.54 -5.33
C GLN A 422 -25.38 1.31 -5.21
N ASP A 423 -24.11 1.51 -4.85
CA ASP A 423 -23.18 0.43 -4.60
C ASP A 423 -23.36 -0.14 -3.19
N THR A 424 -23.86 -1.37 -3.13
CA THR A 424 -24.09 -2.06 -1.87
C THR A 424 -22.79 -2.64 -1.34
N TRP A 425 -22.30 -2.10 -0.23
CA TRP A 425 -21.13 -2.65 0.44
C TRP A 425 -21.52 -3.49 1.66
N LEU A 426 -21.02 -4.73 1.69
CA LEU A 426 -21.14 -5.66 2.80
C LEU A 426 -19.76 -6.10 3.26
N LYS A 427 -19.54 -6.09 4.58
CA LYS A 427 -18.31 -6.56 5.21
C LYS A 427 -18.28 -8.08 5.19
N ALA A 428 -17.09 -8.67 4.97
CA ALA A 428 -16.88 -10.08 5.25
C ALA A 428 -17.19 -10.40 6.72
N GLY A 429 -18.09 -11.35 6.96
CA GLY A 429 -18.62 -11.68 8.29
C GLY A 429 -20.04 -12.23 8.19
N THR A 430 -20.74 -12.33 9.31
CA THR A 430 -22.12 -12.82 9.34
C THR A 430 -23.13 -11.78 8.85
N ILE A 431 -24.31 -12.22 8.42
CA ILE A 431 -25.42 -11.34 8.07
C ILE A 431 -25.83 -10.50 9.30
N ARG A 432 -25.86 -11.11 10.49
CA ARG A 432 -26.09 -10.45 11.76
C ARG A 432 -25.17 -9.25 11.98
N GLU A 433 -23.85 -9.48 11.85
CA GLU A 433 -22.83 -8.42 11.99
C GLU A 433 -23.00 -7.30 10.97
N ASN A 434 -23.41 -7.64 9.76
CA ASN A 434 -23.65 -6.66 8.71
C ASN A 434 -24.88 -5.77 8.98
N ILE A 435 -25.94 -6.30 9.54
CA ILE A 435 -27.11 -5.52 9.94
C ILE A 435 -26.78 -4.68 11.19
N ALA A 436 -26.14 -5.31 12.20
CA ALA A 436 -25.76 -4.66 13.46
C ALA A 436 -24.71 -3.55 13.29
N MET A 437 -24.07 -3.43 12.12
CA MET A 437 -23.05 -2.39 11.86
C MET A 437 -23.57 -0.97 12.12
N GLY A 438 -24.86 -0.72 11.93
CA GLY A 438 -25.50 0.57 12.25
C GLY A 438 -25.64 0.84 13.75
N LYS A 439 -25.85 -0.22 14.56
CA LYS A 439 -26.03 -0.17 16.02
C LYS A 439 -25.39 -1.43 16.61
N PRO A 440 -24.09 -1.40 16.97
CA PRO A 440 -23.36 -2.59 17.44
C PRO A 440 -23.95 -3.23 18.71
N GLU A 441 -24.61 -2.45 19.56
CA GLU A 441 -25.23 -2.94 20.80
C GLU A 441 -26.70 -3.43 20.59
N ALA A 442 -27.16 -3.58 19.33
CA ALA A 442 -28.53 -4.01 19.04
C ALA A 442 -28.79 -5.44 19.53
N THR A 443 -29.96 -5.64 20.12
CA THR A 443 -30.40 -6.98 20.52
C THR A 443 -30.79 -7.82 19.29
N GLU A 444 -30.89 -9.14 19.49
CA GLU A 444 -31.30 -10.04 18.41
C GLU A 444 -32.70 -9.72 17.90
N GLU A 445 -33.61 -9.38 18.80
CA GLU A 445 -34.97 -8.98 18.47
C GLU A 445 -35.01 -7.71 17.62
N GLU A 446 -34.18 -6.71 17.93
CA GLU A 446 -34.06 -5.48 17.16
C GLU A 446 -33.53 -5.77 15.74
N ILE A 447 -32.52 -6.61 15.60
CA ILE A 447 -31.95 -7.02 14.30
C ILE A 447 -33.01 -7.74 13.46
N ILE A 448 -33.73 -8.70 14.05
CA ILE A 448 -34.80 -9.43 13.37
C ILE A 448 -35.94 -8.50 12.98
N ALA A 449 -36.33 -7.56 13.85
CA ALA A 449 -37.36 -6.58 13.57
C ALA A 449 -36.98 -5.67 12.39
N ALA A 450 -35.74 -5.16 12.36
CA ALA A 450 -35.21 -4.37 11.27
C ALA A 450 -35.19 -5.15 9.95
N ALA A 451 -34.74 -6.41 9.98
CA ALA A 451 -34.74 -7.28 8.81
C ALA A 451 -36.15 -7.61 8.28
N LYS A 452 -37.15 -7.74 9.17
CA LYS A 452 -38.57 -7.91 8.77
C LYS A 452 -39.10 -6.66 8.10
N GLN A 453 -38.86 -5.47 8.67
CA GLN A 453 -39.28 -4.20 8.09
C GLN A 453 -38.62 -3.94 6.72
N ALA A 454 -37.35 -4.34 6.56
CA ALA A 454 -36.63 -4.27 5.28
C ALA A 454 -37.01 -5.39 4.29
N HIS A 455 -37.95 -6.27 4.61
CA HIS A 455 -38.28 -7.47 3.82
C HIS A 455 -37.11 -8.43 3.58
N ALA A 456 -36.06 -8.38 4.39
CA ALA A 456 -34.88 -9.23 4.31
C ALA A 456 -35.05 -10.57 5.04
N HIS A 457 -35.79 -10.62 6.15
CA HIS A 457 -35.96 -11.79 7.01
C HIS A 457 -36.30 -13.08 6.25
N SER A 458 -37.22 -13.01 5.30
CA SER A 458 -37.70 -14.18 4.58
C SER A 458 -36.64 -14.88 3.72
N PHE A 459 -35.67 -14.16 3.15
CA PHE A 459 -34.57 -14.78 2.42
C PHE A 459 -33.45 -15.22 3.36
N ILE A 460 -33.18 -14.46 4.45
CA ILE A 460 -32.18 -14.82 5.44
C ILE A 460 -32.49 -16.19 6.05
N MET A 461 -33.75 -16.42 6.43
CA MET A 461 -34.18 -17.70 7.00
C MET A 461 -34.12 -18.91 6.00
N ARG A 462 -33.94 -18.66 4.72
CA ARG A 462 -33.72 -19.71 3.72
C ARG A 462 -32.25 -20.09 3.54
N LEU A 463 -31.34 -19.29 4.09
CA LEU A 463 -29.93 -19.61 4.07
C LEU A 463 -29.62 -20.70 5.13
N PRO A 464 -28.60 -21.54 4.89
CA PRO A 464 -28.32 -22.70 5.76
C PRO A 464 -28.14 -22.36 7.23
N GLN A 465 -27.57 -21.19 7.55
CA GLN A 465 -27.28 -20.74 8.90
C GLN A 465 -28.08 -19.48 9.29
N GLY A 466 -29.08 -19.09 8.49
CA GLY A 466 -29.91 -17.91 8.76
C GLY A 466 -29.08 -16.64 8.93
N TYR A 467 -29.26 -15.94 10.07
CA TYR A 467 -28.52 -14.71 10.39
C TYR A 467 -27.02 -14.92 10.63
N ASP A 468 -26.62 -16.14 10.97
CA ASP A 468 -25.20 -16.47 11.23
C ASP A 468 -24.48 -16.96 9.95
N THR A 469 -25.18 -16.92 8.80
CA THR A 469 -24.54 -17.21 7.51
C THR A 469 -23.41 -16.23 7.25
N VAL A 470 -22.20 -16.78 7.05
CA VAL A 470 -21.01 -16.01 6.73
C VAL A 470 -21.03 -15.64 5.25
N ILE A 471 -20.90 -14.36 4.97
CA ILE A 471 -20.78 -13.81 3.61
C ILE A 471 -19.34 -13.32 3.39
N GLY A 472 -18.80 -13.61 2.20
CA GLY A 472 -17.48 -13.13 1.79
C GLY A 472 -17.48 -11.63 1.46
N GLU A 473 -16.33 -11.13 1.03
CA GLU A 473 -16.19 -9.75 0.56
C GLU A 473 -17.26 -9.42 -0.50
N SER A 474 -17.81 -8.23 -0.41
CA SER A 474 -18.87 -7.74 -1.32
C SER A 474 -20.13 -8.61 -1.36
N GLY A 475 -20.39 -9.42 -0.31
CA GLY A 475 -21.63 -10.20 -0.18
C GLY A 475 -21.68 -11.55 -0.90
N GLY A 476 -20.57 -12.03 -1.44
CA GLY A 476 -20.44 -13.39 -1.98
C GLY A 476 -21.56 -13.81 -2.93
N SER A 477 -22.29 -14.88 -2.60
CA SER A 477 -23.35 -15.48 -3.43
C SER A 477 -24.71 -14.75 -3.40
N LEU A 478 -24.84 -13.67 -2.62
CA LEU A 478 -26.11 -12.92 -2.54
C LEU A 478 -26.38 -12.14 -3.83
N SER A 479 -27.65 -12.14 -4.28
CA SER A 479 -28.07 -11.29 -5.40
C SER A 479 -27.97 -9.81 -5.04
N GLN A 480 -27.87 -8.93 -6.03
CA GLN A 480 -27.79 -7.48 -5.82
C GLN A 480 -28.97 -6.93 -5.00
N GLY A 481 -30.19 -7.42 -5.26
CA GLY A 481 -31.38 -7.07 -4.49
C GLY A 481 -31.30 -7.54 -3.03
N GLN A 482 -30.77 -8.74 -2.77
CA GLN A 482 -30.58 -9.22 -1.38
C GLN A 482 -29.55 -8.37 -0.62
N LYS A 483 -28.44 -8.00 -1.28
CA LYS A 483 -27.45 -7.08 -0.69
C LYS A 483 -28.08 -5.74 -0.34
N GLN A 484 -28.89 -5.18 -1.23
CA GLN A 484 -29.57 -3.91 -0.99
C GLN A 484 -30.57 -4.00 0.16
N LEU A 485 -31.35 -5.09 0.29
CA LEU A 485 -32.24 -5.32 1.43
C LEU A 485 -31.47 -5.40 2.76
N LEU A 486 -30.25 -5.95 2.79
CA LEU A 486 -29.38 -5.95 3.98
C LEU A 486 -28.88 -4.54 4.32
N CYS A 487 -28.51 -3.74 3.31
CA CYS A 487 -28.12 -2.34 3.53
C CYS A 487 -29.31 -1.51 4.06
N ILE A 488 -30.52 -1.76 3.57
CA ILE A 488 -31.76 -1.13 4.09
C ILE A 488 -32.01 -1.58 5.54
N ALA A 489 -31.87 -2.88 5.86
CA ALA A 489 -32.04 -3.39 7.21
C ALA A 489 -31.04 -2.74 8.20
N ARG A 490 -29.82 -2.46 7.78
CA ARG A 490 -28.81 -1.72 8.55
C ARG A 490 -29.30 -0.30 8.91
N VAL A 491 -29.89 0.41 7.97
CA VAL A 491 -30.44 1.75 8.19
C VAL A 491 -31.73 1.70 9.02
N MET A 492 -32.59 0.68 8.78
CA MET A 492 -33.82 0.45 9.56
C MET A 492 -33.54 0.21 11.06
N LEU A 493 -32.39 -0.38 11.39
CA LEU A 493 -31.99 -0.62 12.78
C LEU A 493 -31.72 0.67 13.55
N CYS A 494 -31.23 1.72 12.88
CA CYS A 494 -30.89 3.02 13.47
C CYS A 494 -32.01 4.04 13.33
N LEU A 495 -32.73 4.02 12.23
CA LEU A 495 -33.78 4.92 11.80
C LEU A 495 -33.52 6.41 12.17
N PRO A 496 -32.48 7.02 11.62
CA PRO A 496 -32.16 8.43 11.91
C PRO A 496 -33.21 9.39 11.31
N PRO A 497 -33.25 10.66 11.75
CA PRO A 497 -34.24 11.64 11.31
C PRO A 497 -34.13 12.04 9.83
N MET A 498 -32.97 11.85 9.23
CA MET A 498 -32.71 12.14 7.81
C MET A 498 -32.26 10.92 7.03
N LEU A 499 -32.62 10.87 5.75
CA LEU A 499 -32.28 9.76 4.83
C LEU A 499 -31.74 10.28 3.52
N PHE A 500 -30.66 9.64 3.03
CA PHE A 500 -30.15 9.81 1.67
C PHE A 500 -30.24 8.49 0.93
N LEU A 501 -31.01 8.46 -0.14
CA LEU A 501 -31.33 7.25 -0.89
C LEU A 501 -30.90 7.42 -2.35
N ASP A 502 -30.16 6.44 -2.87
CA ASP A 502 -29.84 6.34 -4.28
C ASP A 502 -30.55 5.14 -4.89
N GLU A 503 -31.50 5.39 -5.81
CA GLU A 503 -32.46 4.41 -6.32
C GLU A 503 -31.95 3.61 -7.53
N ALA A 504 -30.67 3.49 -7.78
CA ALA A 504 -30.20 2.72 -8.93
C ALA A 504 -30.47 1.21 -8.75
N THR A 505 -31.54 0.72 -9.39
CA THR A 505 -32.01 -0.67 -9.28
C THR A 505 -32.03 -1.40 -10.63
N SER A 506 -31.28 -0.94 -11.62
CA SER A 506 -31.29 -1.44 -13.01
C SER A 506 -30.97 -2.93 -13.19
N SER A 507 -30.49 -3.60 -12.14
CA SER A 507 -30.05 -5.01 -12.18
C SER A 507 -30.82 -5.92 -11.22
N ILE A 508 -32.02 -5.52 -10.74
CA ILE A 508 -32.79 -6.23 -9.73
C ILE A 508 -34.06 -6.80 -10.33
N ASP A 509 -34.42 -8.02 -9.95
CA ASP A 509 -35.69 -8.63 -10.38
C ASP A 509 -36.90 -7.85 -9.83
N THR A 510 -38.00 -7.80 -10.59
CA THR A 510 -39.20 -7.02 -10.30
C THR A 510 -39.78 -7.34 -8.90
N ARG A 511 -39.73 -8.60 -8.46
CA ARG A 511 -40.31 -8.99 -7.16
C ARG A 511 -39.50 -8.46 -5.99
N THR A 512 -38.18 -8.48 -6.09
CA THR A 512 -37.29 -7.91 -5.06
C THR A 512 -37.35 -6.39 -5.11
N GLU A 513 -37.49 -5.81 -6.29
CA GLU A 513 -37.65 -4.39 -6.50
C GLU A 513 -38.88 -3.82 -5.75
N ILE A 514 -40.05 -4.48 -5.84
CA ILE A 514 -41.26 -4.10 -5.08
C ILE A 514 -41.01 -4.12 -3.56
N LYS A 515 -40.22 -5.09 -3.07
CA LYS A 515 -39.87 -5.16 -1.64
C LYS A 515 -38.98 -4.01 -1.22
N ILE A 516 -38.00 -3.67 -2.03
CA ILE A 516 -37.08 -2.54 -1.79
C ILE A 516 -37.88 -1.23 -1.73
N GLN A 517 -38.81 -1.03 -2.71
CA GLN A 517 -39.66 0.15 -2.72
C GLN A 517 -40.51 0.27 -1.44
N LYS A 518 -41.18 -0.81 -1.03
CA LYS A 518 -41.96 -0.84 0.20
C LYS A 518 -41.10 -0.56 1.45
N ALA A 519 -39.87 -1.06 1.46
CA ALA A 519 -38.93 -0.79 2.55
C ALA A 519 -38.52 0.69 2.56
N PHE A 520 -38.26 1.30 1.41
CA PHE A 520 -37.99 2.73 1.30
C PHE A 520 -39.16 3.57 1.77
N ASP A 521 -40.40 3.27 1.33
CA ASP A 521 -41.60 4.00 1.76
C ASP A 521 -41.82 3.93 3.28
N THR A 522 -41.55 2.76 3.87
CA THR A 522 -41.61 2.58 5.32
C THR A 522 -40.57 3.40 6.04
N MET A 523 -39.34 3.43 5.51
CA MET A 523 -38.20 4.13 6.09
C MET A 523 -38.37 5.64 6.03
N MET A 524 -38.94 6.17 4.94
CA MET A 524 -39.13 7.62 4.72
C MET A 524 -40.26 8.27 5.53
N ARG A 525 -41.20 7.49 6.07
CA ARG A 525 -42.35 8.05 6.80
C ARG A 525 -41.93 8.94 7.97
N GLY A 526 -42.32 10.23 7.92
CA GLY A 526 -42.03 11.21 8.96
C GLY A 526 -40.57 11.65 9.05
N ARG A 527 -39.73 11.37 8.01
CA ARG A 527 -38.32 11.73 7.96
C ARG A 527 -37.98 12.57 6.75
N THR A 528 -37.06 13.50 6.95
CA THR A 528 -36.51 14.28 5.81
C THR A 528 -35.72 13.37 4.92
N SER A 529 -36.10 13.25 3.66
CA SER A 529 -35.51 12.29 2.73
C SER A 529 -35.07 12.96 1.45
N PHE A 530 -33.80 12.77 1.07
CA PHE A 530 -33.26 13.16 -0.23
C PHE A 530 -33.07 11.90 -1.06
N ILE A 531 -33.66 11.87 -2.24
CA ILE A 531 -33.73 10.68 -3.09
C ILE A 531 -33.17 11.04 -4.46
N VAL A 532 -32.07 10.40 -4.87
CA VAL A 532 -31.63 10.45 -6.27
C VAL A 532 -32.58 9.53 -7.04
N ALA A 533 -33.62 10.14 -7.60
CA ALA A 533 -34.73 9.40 -8.18
C ALA A 533 -34.44 9.00 -9.63
N HIS A 534 -34.53 7.71 -9.89
CA HIS A 534 -34.47 7.10 -11.21
C HIS A 534 -35.83 6.48 -11.62
N ARG A 535 -36.85 6.65 -10.77
CA ARG A 535 -38.19 6.09 -10.97
C ARG A 535 -39.28 7.13 -10.93
N LEU A 536 -40.25 6.92 -11.80
CA LEU A 536 -41.39 7.80 -11.92
C LEU A 536 -42.25 7.83 -10.65
N SER A 537 -42.49 6.69 -9.99
CA SER A 537 -43.26 6.60 -8.75
C SER A 537 -42.69 7.48 -7.66
N THR A 538 -41.39 7.38 -7.40
CA THR A 538 -40.67 8.17 -6.39
C THR A 538 -40.71 9.67 -6.67
N ILE A 539 -40.57 10.04 -7.96
CA ILE A 539 -40.64 11.44 -8.39
C ILE A 539 -42.03 12.02 -8.16
N ARG A 540 -43.10 11.27 -8.46
CA ARG A 540 -44.48 11.71 -8.33
C ARG A 540 -44.92 11.90 -6.85
N GLU A 541 -44.42 11.04 -5.95
CA GLU A 541 -44.75 11.05 -4.55
C GLU A 541 -43.91 12.03 -3.71
N ALA A 542 -42.92 12.69 -4.32
CA ALA A 542 -42.07 13.65 -3.64
C ALA A 542 -42.82 14.96 -3.33
N ASP A 543 -42.60 15.49 -2.15
CA ASP A 543 -43.14 16.80 -1.75
C ASP A 543 -42.51 17.95 -2.54
N ARG A 544 -41.24 17.74 -2.96
CA ARG A 544 -40.48 18.67 -3.77
C ARG A 544 -39.53 17.92 -4.71
N ILE A 545 -39.47 18.37 -5.93
CA ILE A 545 -38.50 17.89 -6.93
C ILE A 545 -37.48 18.98 -7.14
N LEU A 546 -36.18 18.62 -7.07
CA LEU A 546 -35.05 19.48 -7.44
C LEU A 546 -34.55 19.01 -8.80
N VAL A 547 -34.64 19.86 -9.77
CA VAL A 547 -34.16 19.60 -11.13
C VAL A 547 -32.77 20.20 -11.28
N MET A 548 -31.77 19.35 -11.38
CA MET A 548 -30.37 19.77 -11.49
C MET A 548 -29.88 19.68 -12.92
N ARG A 549 -29.17 20.71 -13.36
CA ARG A 549 -28.44 20.74 -14.62
C ARG A 549 -27.15 21.55 -14.44
N ASP A 550 -26.05 20.99 -14.89
CA ASP A 550 -24.73 21.63 -14.89
C ASP A 550 -24.38 22.25 -13.50
N GLY A 551 -24.71 21.53 -12.42
CA GLY A 551 -24.43 21.94 -11.04
C GLY A 551 -25.36 22.97 -10.40
N HIS A 552 -26.40 23.41 -11.12
CA HIS A 552 -27.37 24.38 -10.63
C HIS A 552 -28.76 23.76 -10.47
N ILE A 553 -29.59 24.31 -9.56
CA ILE A 553 -31.02 24.02 -9.53
C ILE A 553 -31.67 24.89 -10.62
N VAL A 554 -32.10 24.27 -11.71
CA VAL A 554 -32.78 24.99 -12.80
C VAL A 554 -34.27 25.11 -12.57
N GLU A 555 -34.90 24.14 -11.90
CA GLU A 555 -36.31 24.14 -11.56
C GLU A 555 -36.52 23.45 -10.21
N GLN A 556 -37.52 23.91 -9.46
CA GLN A 556 -38.00 23.25 -8.23
C GLN A 556 -39.50 23.41 -8.08
N GLY A 557 -40.16 22.39 -7.56
CA GLY A 557 -41.61 22.36 -7.37
C GLY A 557 -42.18 20.95 -7.23
N LYS A 558 -43.51 20.82 -7.26
CA LYS A 558 -44.17 19.51 -7.34
C LYS A 558 -44.24 19.00 -8.78
N HIS A 559 -44.48 17.69 -8.93
CA HIS A 559 -44.54 17.03 -10.23
C HIS A 559 -45.49 17.73 -11.22
N GLU A 560 -46.73 18.01 -10.80
CA GLU A 560 -47.75 18.64 -11.66
C GLU A 560 -47.38 20.10 -12.01
N GLU A 561 -46.82 20.84 -11.06
CA GLU A 561 -46.38 22.22 -11.26
C GLU A 561 -45.25 22.31 -12.30
N LEU A 562 -44.30 21.41 -12.20
CA LEU A 562 -43.14 21.37 -13.13
C LEU A 562 -43.52 20.89 -14.53
N LEU A 563 -44.47 19.96 -14.65
CA LEU A 563 -45.02 19.56 -15.95
C LEU A 563 -45.79 20.72 -16.61
N ALA A 564 -46.61 21.46 -15.83
CA ALA A 564 -47.38 22.59 -16.34
C ALA A 564 -46.49 23.73 -16.85
N LYS A 565 -45.27 23.92 -16.29
CA LYS A 565 -44.28 24.89 -16.73
C LYS A 565 -43.68 24.56 -18.11
N ASN A 566 -43.81 23.31 -18.59
CA ASN A 566 -43.27 22.82 -19.84
C ASN A 566 -41.77 23.12 -20.04
N GLY A 567 -41.02 23.14 -18.94
CA GLY A 567 -39.61 23.47 -18.86
C GLY A 567 -38.67 22.30 -19.08
N PHE A 568 -37.49 22.35 -18.45
CA PHE A 568 -36.48 21.32 -18.53
C PHE A 568 -36.94 19.99 -17.93
N TYR A 569 -37.68 20.04 -16.80
CA TYR A 569 -38.28 18.87 -16.17
C TYR A 569 -39.26 18.13 -17.10
N ALA A 570 -40.14 18.86 -17.78
CA ALA A 570 -41.11 18.27 -18.68
C ALA A 570 -40.43 17.54 -19.86
N LYS A 571 -39.35 18.13 -20.39
CA LYS A 571 -38.53 17.49 -21.45
C LYS A 571 -37.82 16.23 -20.93
N LEU A 572 -37.23 16.30 -19.73
CA LEU A 572 -36.57 15.15 -19.08
C LEU A 572 -37.58 14.03 -18.84
N TYR A 573 -38.77 14.37 -18.34
CA TYR A 573 -39.87 13.44 -18.12
C TYR A 573 -40.31 12.74 -19.40
N GLN A 574 -40.52 13.49 -20.48
CA GLN A 574 -40.90 12.94 -21.78
C GLN A 574 -39.82 12.02 -22.34
N SER A 575 -38.56 12.36 -22.19
CA SER A 575 -37.44 11.55 -22.72
C SER A 575 -37.17 10.26 -21.93
N GLN A 576 -37.47 10.24 -20.63
CA GLN A 576 -37.14 9.10 -19.77
C GLN A 576 -38.33 8.22 -19.38
N PHE A 577 -39.56 8.77 -19.33
CA PHE A 577 -40.71 8.12 -18.73
C PHE A 577 -42.00 8.12 -19.60
N ALA A 578 -42.05 8.88 -20.68
CA ALA A 578 -43.20 8.92 -21.57
C ALA A 578 -42.98 7.95 -22.76
N HIS A 579 -43.09 6.66 -22.48
CA HIS A 579 -43.22 5.61 -23.47
C HIS A 579 -44.57 4.91 -23.31
#